data_79b0339cd269a2e445f2c118e824ff4d
#
_entry.id   79b0339cd269a2e445f2c118e824ff4d
#
_cell.length_a   1.000
_cell.length_b   1.000
_cell.length_c   1.000
_cell.angle_alpha   90.00
_cell.angle_beta   90.00
_cell.angle_gamma   90.00
#
_symmetry.space_group_name_H-M   'P 1'
#
loop_
_entity.id
_entity.type
_entity.pdbx_description
1 polymer ?
#
loop_
_entity_poly.entity_id
_entity_poly.type
_entity_poly.pdbx_seq_one_letter_code
_entity_poly.pdbx_strand_id
1 'polypeptide(L)'
;MSHQLETIIGYKFKHPELLETALTHTSYANETRPPVKHNERLEFLGDSVLQIVSADYLFHAYADRPEGDLTRIRSSLVSEGALFQFAQEINLGDYLRLGRGEEHCGGRTRPSVVSDAFEALIAALYLDGGMEVDRKSTRLNSSHRLESRMPSSA
;
A
#
# COMPACT_ATOMS: atom_id res chain seq x y z
N MET A 1 3.29 -13.00 -13.88
CA MET A 1 2.59 -11.75 -13.60
C MET A 1 3.11 -11.06 -12.35
N SER A 2 3.18 -11.74 -11.22
CA SER A 2 3.72 -11.14 -10.00
C SER A 2 5.19 -10.74 -10.11
N HIS A 3 5.97 -11.38 -10.96
CA HIS A 3 7.38 -11.03 -11.19
C HIS A 3 7.55 -9.61 -11.75
N GLN A 4 6.62 -9.15 -12.59
CA GLN A 4 6.68 -7.79 -13.11
C GLN A 4 6.47 -6.76 -12.01
N LEU A 5 5.52 -7.02 -11.10
CA LEU A 5 5.29 -6.15 -9.96
C LEU A 5 6.50 -6.12 -9.03
N GLU A 6 7.11 -7.27 -8.77
CA GLU A 6 8.35 -7.34 -7.98
C GLU A 6 9.45 -6.48 -8.58
N THR A 7 9.57 -6.50 -9.90
CA THR A 7 10.55 -5.64 -10.60
C THR A 7 10.24 -4.16 -10.41
N ILE A 8 8.97 -3.78 -10.51
CA ILE A 8 8.52 -2.39 -10.35
C ILE A 8 8.82 -1.88 -8.95
N ILE A 9 8.51 -2.68 -7.92
CA ILE A 9 8.72 -2.27 -6.53
C ILE A 9 10.14 -2.48 -6.04
N GLY A 10 10.97 -3.20 -6.81
CA GLY A 10 12.36 -3.44 -6.47
C GLY A 10 12.57 -4.43 -5.33
N TYR A 11 11.66 -5.36 -5.14
CA TYR A 11 11.74 -6.34 -4.07
C TYR A 11 11.26 -7.70 -4.54
N LYS A 12 12.06 -8.75 -4.29
CA LYS A 12 11.70 -10.13 -4.61
C LYS A 12 11.28 -10.85 -3.33
N PHE A 13 10.05 -11.35 -3.32
CA PHE A 13 9.52 -12.04 -2.14
C PHE A 13 10.20 -13.39 -1.92
N LYS A 14 10.56 -13.65 -0.67
CA LYS A 14 11.02 -14.97 -0.22
C LYS A 14 9.85 -15.93 -0.12
N HIS A 15 8.68 -15.40 0.24
CA HIS A 15 7.44 -16.14 0.36
C HIS A 15 6.41 -15.57 -0.61
N PRO A 16 6.42 -16.03 -1.89
CA PRO A 16 5.54 -15.46 -2.93
C PRO A 16 4.06 -15.54 -2.60
N GLU A 17 3.64 -16.47 -1.76
CA GLU A 17 2.25 -16.61 -1.35
C GLU A 17 1.73 -15.38 -0.60
N LEU A 18 2.60 -14.63 0.06
CA LEU A 18 2.22 -13.36 0.70
C LEU A 18 1.78 -12.35 -0.34
N LEU A 19 2.54 -12.24 -1.43
CA LEU A 19 2.20 -11.32 -2.51
C LEU A 19 0.89 -11.74 -3.18
N GLU A 20 0.74 -13.03 -3.47
CA GLU A 20 -0.50 -13.53 -4.06
C GLU A 20 -1.71 -13.21 -3.21
N THR A 21 -1.62 -13.44 -1.90
CA THR A 21 -2.71 -13.13 -0.98
C THR A 21 -3.01 -11.62 -0.96
N ALA A 22 -1.96 -10.80 -0.94
CA ALA A 22 -2.13 -9.34 -0.95
C ALA A 22 -2.87 -8.85 -2.21
N LEU A 23 -2.67 -9.51 -3.33
CA LEU A 23 -3.28 -9.15 -4.61
C LEU A 23 -4.67 -9.79 -4.81
N THR A 24 -5.14 -10.60 -3.88
CA THR A 24 -6.40 -11.33 -4.02
C THR A 24 -7.52 -10.62 -3.28
N HIS A 25 -8.48 -10.09 -4.05
CA HIS A 25 -9.68 -9.46 -3.51
C HIS A 25 -10.67 -10.54 -3.02
N THR A 26 -11.54 -10.18 -2.09
CA THR A 26 -12.57 -11.09 -1.57
C THR A 26 -13.46 -11.65 -2.67
N SER A 27 -13.77 -10.85 -3.69
CA SER A 27 -14.60 -11.29 -4.81
C SER A 27 -14.00 -12.48 -5.54
N TYR A 28 -12.68 -12.48 -5.71
CA TYR A 28 -11.99 -13.61 -6.34
C TYR A 28 -12.05 -14.85 -5.46
N ALA A 29 -11.78 -14.69 -4.17
CA ALA A 29 -11.81 -15.80 -3.22
C ALA A 29 -13.20 -16.44 -3.15
N ASN A 30 -14.24 -15.62 -3.24
CA ASN A 30 -15.63 -16.12 -3.19
C ASN A 30 -16.02 -16.93 -4.44
N GLU A 31 -15.35 -16.73 -5.54
CA GLU A 31 -15.64 -17.44 -6.79
C GLU A 31 -14.79 -18.70 -6.97
N THR A 32 -13.71 -18.85 -6.21
CA THR A 32 -12.84 -20.04 -6.32
C THR A 32 -13.35 -21.20 -5.48
N ARG A 33 -13.10 -22.42 -5.94
CA ARG A 33 -13.46 -23.66 -5.22
C ARG A 33 -12.28 -24.62 -5.26
N PRO A 34 -11.66 -24.97 -4.12
CA PRO A 34 -11.94 -24.42 -2.79
C PRO A 34 -11.53 -22.94 -2.69
N PRO A 35 -12.13 -22.18 -1.75
CA PRO A 35 -11.80 -20.77 -1.61
C PRO A 35 -10.33 -20.56 -1.25
N VAL A 36 -9.72 -19.52 -1.83
CA VAL A 36 -8.35 -19.12 -1.52
C VAL A 36 -8.34 -17.98 -0.50
N LYS A 37 -7.20 -17.72 0.09
CA LYS A 37 -7.03 -16.59 1.00
C LYS A 37 -7.14 -15.28 0.24
N HIS A 38 -7.70 -14.26 0.89
CA HIS A 38 -7.82 -12.91 0.34
C HIS A 38 -7.13 -11.91 1.24
N ASN A 39 -7.15 -10.64 0.84
CA ASN A 39 -6.26 -9.62 1.39
C ASN A 39 -6.78 -8.84 2.61
N GLU A 40 -7.97 -9.12 3.14
CA GLU A 40 -8.53 -8.32 4.24
C GLU A 40 -7.66 -8.30 5.48
N ARG A 41 -7.11 -9.44 5.88
CA ARG A 41 -6.26 -9.50 7.08
C ARG A 41 -4.94 -8.78 6.88
N LEU A 42 -4.38 -8.87 5.68
CA LEU A 42 -3.16 -8.15 5.33
C LEU A 42 -3.42 -6.65 5.28
N GLU A 43 -4.56 -6.24 4.74
CA GLU A 43 -4.98 -4.84 4.76
C GLU A 43 -5.00 -4.28 6.18
N PHE A 44 -5.62 -5.02 7.10
CA PHE A 44 -5.68 -4.63 8.51
C PHE A 44 -4.28 -4.43 9.09
N LEU A 45 -3.37 -5.36 8.87
CA LEU A 45 -2.00 -5.25 9.34
C LEU A 45 -1.27 -4.11 8.64
N GLY A 46 -1.45 -3.98 7.33
CA GLY A 46 -0.79 -2.95 6.54
C GLY A 46 -1.17 -1.53 6.96
N ASP A 47 -2.42 -1.32 7.36
CA ASP A 47 -2.83 -0.03 7.91
C ASP A 47 -1.97 0.36 9.12
N SER A 48 -1.76 -0.57 10.03
CA SER A 48 -0.93 -0.33 11.22
C SER A 48 0.54 -0.12 10.88
N VAL A 49 1.06 -0.88 9.92
CA VAL A 49 2.44 -0.71 9.46
C VAL A 49 2.64 0.68 8.85
N LEU A 50 1.70 1.11 8.00
CA LEU A 50 1.75 2.45 7.40
C LEU A 50 1.70 3.54 8.45
N GLN A 51 0.87 3.37 9.49
CA GLN A 51 0.78 4.35 10.57
C GLN A 51 2.12 4.52 11.28
N ILE A 52 2.78 3.43 11.64
CA ILE A 52 4.05 3.52 12.36
C ILE A 52 5.20 3.97 11.46
N VAL A 53 5.26 3.47 10.24
CA VAL A 53 6.33 3.84 9.30
C VAL A 53 6.25 5.32 8.95
N SER A 54 5.05 5.83 8.65
CA SER A 54 4.88 7.25 8.35
C SER A 54 5.14 8.12 9.58
N ALA A 55 4.70 7.71 10.77
CA ALA A 55 4.97 8.45 12.00
C ALA A 55 6.46 8.52 12.28
N ASP A 56 7.17 7.41 12.15
CA ASP A 56 8.63 7.36 12.35
C ASP A 56 9.36 8.27 11.36
N TYR A 57 8.97 8.22 10.10
CA TYR A 57 9.55 9.08 9.08
C TYR A 57 9.34 10.56 9.40
N LEU A 58 8.10 10.94 9.72
CA LEU A 58 7.77 12.35 10.00
C LEU A 58 8.45 12.85 11.27
N PHE A 59 8.53 12.00 12.28
CA PHE A 59 9.21 12.34 13.53
C PHE A 59 10.66 12.77 13.29
N HIS A 60 11.36 12.07 12.42
CA HIS A 60 12.75 12.37 12.11
C HIS A 60 12.92 13.48 11.07
N ALA A 61 12.06 13.49 10.05
CA ALA A 61 12.17 14.45 8.94
C ALA A 61 11.78 15.87 9.36
N TYR A 62 10.84 16.00 10.29
CA TYR A 62 10.32 17.27 10.74
C TYR A 62 10.47 17.42 12.25
N ALA A 63 11.71 17.34 12.71
CA ALA A 63 12.04 17.35 14.15
C ALA A 63 11.54 18.58 14.89
N ASP A 64 11.38 19.70 14.18
CA ASP A 64 10.98 20.99 14.78
C ASP A 64 9.47 21.23 14.70
N ARG A 65 8.70 20.34 14.09
CA ARG A 65 7.25 20.50 13.93
C ARG A 65 6.50 19.96 15.15
N PRO A 66 5.44 20.65 15.59
CA PRO A 66 4.63 20.17 16.71
C PRO A 66 3.79 18.95 16.30
N GLU A 67 3.35 18.19 17.29
CA GLU A 67 2.59 16.95 17.09
C GLU A 67 1.37 17.14 16.18
N GLY A 68 0.65 18.25 16.35
CA GLY A 68 -0.53 18.52 15.52
C GLY A 68 -0.24 18.59 14.04
N ASP A 69 0.91 19.17 13.66
CA ASP A 69 1.33 19.22 12.25
C ASP A 69 1.67 17.82 11.74
N LEU A 70 2.39 17.04 12.55
CA LEU A 70 2.76 15.68 12.19
C LEU A 70 1.53 14.79 11.99
N THR A 71 0.54 14.94 12.85
CA THR A 71 -0.72 14.19 12.75
C THR A 71 -1.45 14.53 11.46
N ARG A 72 -1.53 15.80 11.09
CA ARG A 72 -2.18 16.23 9.85
C ARG A 72 -1.45 15.70 8.62
N ILE A 73 -0.13 15.79 8.61
CA ILE A 73 0.67 15.30 7.48
C ILE A 73 0.49 13.78 7.35
N ARG A 74 0.55 13.05 8.46
CA ARG A 74 0.35 11.60 8.43
C ARG A 74 -1.02 11.24 7.87
N SER A 75 -2.07 11.90 8.33
CA SER A 75 -3.44 11.63 7.82
C SER A 75 -3.52 11.84 6.32
N SER A 76 -2.84 12.85 5.80
CA SER A 76 -2.79 13.10 4.36
C SER A 76 -2.03 12.00 3.61
N LEU A 77 -0.91 11.53 4.17
CA LEU A 77 -0.06 10.51 3.52
C LEU A 77 -0.72 9.14 3.45
N VAL A 78 -1.53 8.78 4.45
CA VAL A 78 -2.15 7.46 4.51
C VAL A 78 -3.64 7.48 4.18
N SER A 79 -4.13 8.58 3.60
CA SER A 79 -5.52 8.66 3.15
C SER A 79 -5.76 7.71 1.96
N GLU A 80 -7.02 7.31 1.76
CA GLU A 80 -7.39 6.47 0.62
C GLU A 80 -6.90 7.06 -0.70
N GLY A 81 -7.10 8.37 -0.89
CA GLY A 81 -6.65 9.05 -2.11
C GLY A 81 -5.14 9.00 -2.32
N ALA A 82 -4.36 9.19 -1.24
CA ALA A 82 -2.90 9.14 -1.34
C ALA A 82 -2.43 7.72 -1.64
N LEU A 83 -2.98 6.73 -0.95
CA LEU A 83 -2.61 5.33 -1.18
C LEU A 83 -2.99 4.88 -2.59
N PHE A 84 -4.14 5.34 -3.08
CA PHE A 84 -4.55 5.07 -4.46
C PHE A 84 -3.55 5.64 -5.45
N GLN A 85 -3.07 6.86 -5.23
CA GLN A 85 -2.07 7.48 -6.11
C GLN A 85 -0.75 6.70 -6.10
N PHE A 86 -0.29 6.27 -4.94
CA PHE A 86 0.93 5.45 -4.84
C PHE A 86 0.74 4.12 -5.59
N ALA A 87 -0.42 3.51 -5.42
CA ALA A 87 -0.74 2.25 -6.11
C ALA A 87 -0.75 2.42 -7.63
N GLN A 88 -1.27 3.54 -8.12
CA GLN A 88 -1.27 3.84 -9.56
C GLN A 88 0.15 3.98 -10.10
N GLU A 89 1.06 4.54 -9.34
CA GLU A 89 2.46 4.69 -9.76
C GLU A 89 3.13 3.35 -10.02
N ILE A 90 2.72 2.31 -9.33
CA ILE A 90 3.25 0.96 -9.52
C ILE A 90 2.30 0.07 -10.34
N ASN A 91 1.24 0.62 -10.90
CA ASN A 91 0.23 -0.10 -11.69
C ASN A 91 -0.39 -1.26 -10.92
N LEU A 92 -0.58 -1.11 -9.62
CA LEU A 92 -1.04 -2.19 -8.74
C LEU A 92 -2.37 -2.79 -9.20
N GLY A 93 -3.30 -1.97 -9.67
CA GLY A 93 -4.61 -2.42 -10.13
C GLY A 93 -4.54 -3.51 -11.19
N ASP A 94 -3.51 -3.46 -12.05
CA ASP A 94 -3.34 -4.43 -13.14
C ASP A 94 -3.01 -5.84 -12.63
N TYR A 95 -2.50 -5.95 -11.41
CA TYR A 95 -2.06 -7.23 -10.84
C TYR A 95 -3.07 -7.85 -9.89
N LEU A 96 -4.19 -7.18 -9.63
CA LEU A 96 -5.21 -7.67 -8.69
C LEU A 96 -5.96 -8.86 -9.26
N ARG A 97 -6.27 -9.81 -8.40
CA ARG A 97 -7.15 -10.92 -8.73
C ARG A 97 -8.55 -10.58 -8.23
N LEU A 98 -9.45 -10.32 -9.17
CA LEU A 98 -10.84 -9.92 -8.91
C LEU A 98 -11.80 -10.99 -9.41
N GLY A 99 -12.94 -11.12 -8.73
CA GLY A 99 -14.05 -11.91 -9.25
C GLY A 99 -14.63 -11.25 -10.49
N ARG A 100 -15.40 -12.02 -11.26
CA ARG A 100 -15.99 -11.53 -12.53
C ARG A 100 -16.86 -10.30 -12.35
N GLY A 101 -17.70 -10.30 -11.32
CA GLY A 101 -18.58 -9.16 -11.05
C GLY A 101 -17.80 -7.90 -10.71
N GLU A 102 -16.81 -8.03 -9.85
CA GLU A 102 -15.99 -6.89 -9.45
C GLU A 102 -15.18 -6.35 -10.63
N GLU A 103 -14.61 -7.24 -11.43
CA GLU A 103 -13.91 -6.86 -12.66
C GLU A 103 -14.82 -6.09 -13.60
N HIS A 104 -16.03 -6.61 -13.82
CA HIS A 104 -17.03 -5.98 -14.69
C HIS A 104 -17.46 -4.60 -14.20
N CYS A 105 -17.51 -4.41 -12.89
CA CYS A 105 -17.89 -3.14 -12.25
C CYS A 105 -16.74 -2.15 -12.10
N GLY A 106 -15.58 -2.44 -12.66
CA GLY A 106 -14.44 -1.53 -12.64
C GLY A 106 -13.63 -1.56 -11.35
N GLY A 107 -13.66 -2.67 -10.61
CA GLY A 107 -12.94 -2.81 -9.36
C GLY A 107 -11.45 -2.55 -9.48
N ARG A 108 -10.87 -2.85 -10.64
CA ARG A 108 -9.43 -2.70 -10.89
C ARG A 108 -8.96 -1.25 -10.82
N THR A 109 -9.85 -0.30 -11.01
CA THR A 109 -9.56 1.13 -10.93
C THR A 109 -10.32 1.84 -9.81
N ARG A 110 -11.03 1.08 -8.97
CA ARG A 110 -11.80 1.66 -7.86
C ARG A 110 -10.86 2.02 -6.71
N PRO A 111 -10.85 3.28 -6.25
CA PRO A 111 -9.93 3.71 -5.20
C PRO A 111 -9.95 2.86 -3.93
N SER A 112 -11.12 2.46 -3.44
CA SER A 112 -11.21 1.66 -2.23
C SER A 112 -10.58 0.28 -2.40
N VAL A 113 -10.81 -0.37 -3.54
CA VAL A 113 -10.26 -1.70 -3.82
C VAL A 113 -8.74 -1.64 -3.96
N VAL A 114 -8.25 -0.65 -4.70
CA VAL A 114 -6.82 -0.52 -5.01
C VAL A 114 -6.04 -0.06 -3.79
N SER A 115 -6.56 0.90 -3.02
CA SER A 115 -5.90 1.37 -1.80
C SER A 115 -5.83 0.27 -0.74
N ASP A 116 -6.89 -0.54 -0.60
CA ASP A 116 -6.89 -1.68 0.32
C ASP A 116 -5.82 -2.71 -0.07
N ALA A 117 -5.69 -2.96 -1.36
CA ALA A 117 -4.65 -3.86 -1.87
C ALA A 117 -3.24 -3.29 -1.63
N PHE A 118 -3.09 -1.98 -1.71
CA PHE A 118 -1.81 -1.34 -1.42
C PHE A 118 -1.43 -1.54 0.06
N GLU A 119 -2.38 -1.36 0.97
CA GLU A 119 -2.15 -1.64 2.38
C GLU A 119 -1.77 -3.11 2.60
N ALA A 120 -2.46 -4.02 1.92
CA ALA A 120 -2.15 -5.44 1.99
C ALA A 120 -0.75 -5.74 1.45
N LEU A 121 -0.33 -5.06 0.39
CA LEU A 121 1.02 -5.17 -0.16
C LEU A 121 2.07 -4.72 0.87
N ILE A 122 1.81 -3.62 1.55
CA ILE A 122 2.69 -3.13 2.63
C ILE A 122 2.84 -4.19 3.73
N ALA A 123 1.74 -4.81 4.13
CA ALA A 123 1.78 -5.89 5.13
C ALA A 123 2.60 -7.08 4.63
N ALA A 124 2.42 -7.45 3.36
CA ALA A 124 3.17 -8.56 2.77
C ALA A 124 4.68 -8.28 2.77
N LEU A 125 5.07 -7.06 2.41
CA LEU A 125 6.46 -6.63 2.45
C LEU A 125 7.01 -6.67 3.88
N TYR A 126 6.23 -6.20 4.84
CA TYR A 126 6.62 -6.23 6.24
C TYR A 126 6.84 -7.67 6.74
N LEU A 127 5.90 -8.56 6.44
CA LEU A 127 6.01 -9.95 6.90
C LEU A 127 7.18 -10.69 6.23
N ASP A 128 7.47 -10.36 4.99
CA ASP A 128 8.53 -11.03 4.23
C ASP A 128 9.92 -10.46 4.50
N GLY A 129 10.03 -9.13 4.55
CA GLY A 129 11.33 -8.45 4.62
C GLY A 129 11.55 -7.60 5.86
N GLY A 130 10.55 -7.44 6.70
CA GLY A 130 10.63 -6.62 7.91
C GLY A 130 10.42 -5.14 7.67
N MET A 131 10.48 -4.38 8.77
CA MET A 131 10.16 -2.95 8.79
C MET A 131 11.07 -2.10 7.89
N GLU A 132 12.29 -2.52 7.69
CA GLU A 132 13.26 -1.76 6.88
C GLU A 132 12.85 -1.67 5.41
N VAL A 133 12.28 -2.73 4.86
CA VAL A 133 11.79 -2.74 3.47
C VAL A 133 10.66 -1.73 3.31
N ASP A 134 9.70 -1.75 4.21
CA ASP A 134 8.56 -0.82 4.19
C ASP A 134 8.99 0.62 4.38
N ARG A 135 9.91 0.87 5.31
CA ARG A 135 10.47 2.19 5.54
C ARG A 135 11.10 2.76 4.29
N LYS A 136 11.92 1.97 3.62
CA LYS A 136 12.65 2.40 2.43
C LYS A 136 11.69 2.76 1.31
N SER A 137 10.71 1.92 1.03
CA SER A 137 9.72 2.16 -0.01
C SER A 137 8.84 3.36 0.30
N THR A 138 8.32 3.45 1.52
CA THR A 138 7.45 4.54 1.95
C THR A 138 8.20 5.86 1.99
N ARG A 139 9.45 5.85 2.43
CA ARG A 139 10.28 7.05 2.51
C ARG A 139 10.51 7.67 1.14
N LEU A 140 10.84 6.87 0.14
CA LEU A 140 11.05 7.36 -1.22
C LEU A 140 9.80 8.02 -1.79
N ASN A 141 8.66 7.35 -1.69
CA ASN A 141 7.40 7.85 -2.21
C ASN A 141 6.92 9.09 -1.43
N SER A 142 7.02 9.04 -0.11
CA SER A 142 6.56 10.13 0.76
C SER A 142 7.38 11.41 0.60
N SER A 143 8.70 11.30 0.49
CA SER A 143 9.57 12.46 0.30
C SER A 143 9.23 13.20 -0.98
N HIS A 144 9.08 12.48 -2.07
CA HIS A 144 8.74 13.05 -3.38
C HIS A 144 7.39 13.77 -3.33
N ARG A 145 6.40 13.17 -2.70
CA ARG A 145 5.06 13.73 -2.60
C ARG A 145 4.99 14.94 -1.67
N LEU A 146 5.73 14.91 -0.56
CA LEU A 146 5.75 16.01 0.38
C LEU A 146 6.36 17.26 -0.20
N GLU A 147 7.44 17.11 -0.97
CA GLU A 147 8.07 18.25 -1.64
C GLU A 147 7.09 18.97 -2.58
N SER A 148 6.24 18.22 -3.28
CA SER A 148 5.27 18.81 -4.20
C SER A 148 4.04 19.39 -3.52
N ARG A 149 3.76 19.03 -2.26
CA ARG A 149 2.57 19.47 -1.51
C ARG A 149 2.84 20.52 -0.45
N MET A 150 4.09 20.72 -0.07
CA MET A 150 4.43 21.70 0.93
C MET A 150 4.24 23.11 0.36
N PRO A 151 3.62 24.03 1.14
CA PRO A 151 3.55 25.42 0.72
C PRO A 151 4.96 25.99 0.63
N SER A 152 5.22 26.78 -0.41
CA SER A 152 6.52 27.38 -0.64
C SER A 152 6.84 28.52 0.32
N SER A 153 5.93 28.91 1.17
CA SER A 153 6.15 29.94 2.18
C SER A 153 6.87 29.39 3.38
N ALA A 154 7.98 29.94 3.66
CA ALA A 154 8.70 29.64 4.87
C ALA A 154 7.92 30.09 6.11
#